data_5f5aba807b06c841d134124d154a4fce
#
_entry.id   5f5aba807b06c841d134124d154a4fce
#
_cell.length_a   1.000
_cell.length_b   1.000
_cell.length_c   1.000
_cell.angle_alpha   90.00
_cell.angle_beta   90.00
_cell.angle_gamma   90.00
#
_symmetry.space_group_name_H-M   'P 1'
#
loop_
_entity.id
_entity.type
_entity.pdbx_description
1 polymer ?
#
loop_
_entity_poly.entity_id
_entity_poly.type
_entity_poly.pdbx_seq_one_letter_code
_entity_poly.pdbx_strand_id
1 'polypeptide(L)'
;MPAYEIRPLQLRILEILLAVDKVCREHGLRYYLWAGTLLGAIRHKGFIPWDDDMDICMPRADYDTLMAHAKEWLPAPYEAMSAETNGKYPGSFGKIIDSSTTLIERAHYAYLSGIYIDVFPIDGVPQRACRRRLPFARFEFYKRIVYFLHRDPYKHGRGPSSWLPLLCRKCFSHAGVQQTLRRLMLKYNYEDAQLVADYDDGLKGVFSKALLGESTPVSFEGHELKGVAQYDRYLTQKYGDYMQIPATNHQRQHNFYYLDYNQPYSEYKDQRKFRL
;
A
#
# COMPACT_ATOMS: atom_id res chain seq x y z
N MET A 1 18.97 9.40 12.22
CA MET A 1 17.89 10.37 11.99
C MET A 1 17.52 10.27 10.51
N PRO A 2 16.25 10.42 10.13
CA PRO A 2 15.90 10.45 8.71
C PRO A 2 16.63 11.61 8.02
N ALA A 3 16.93 11.44 6.74
CA ALA A 3 17.57 12.47 5.94
C ALA A 3 16.61 13.61 5.53
N TYR A 4 15.36 13.60 6.04
CA TYR A 4 14.30 14.57 5.70
C TYR A 4 13.46 14.90 6.94
N GLU A 5 12.82 16.06 6.90
CA GLU A 5 11.84 16.46 7.92
C GLU A 5 10.50 15.76 7.65
N ILE A 6 9.93 15.12 8.68
CA ILE A 6 8.69 14.34 8.54
C ILE A 6 7.48 15.23 8.30
N ARG A 7 7.36 16.34 9.00
CA ARG A 7 6.14 17.16 8.97
C ARG A 7 5.77 17.69 7.58
N PRO A 8 6.70 18.23 6.78
CA PRO A 8 6.39 18.59 5.40
C PRO A 8 5.89 17.42 4.55
N LEU A 9 6.46 16.22 4.76
CA LEU A 9 6.01 15.01 4.07
C LEU A 9 4.58 14.63 4.49
N GLN A 10 4.29 14.60 5.79
CA GLN A 10 2.95 14.32 6.31
C GLN A 10 1.89 15.27 5.74
N LEU A 11 2.19 16.56 5.67
CA LEU A 11 1.26 17.55 5.10
C LEU A 11 1.01 17.30 3.62
N ARG A 12 2.05 16.95 2.85
CA ARG A 12 1.90 16.64 1.42
C ARG A 12 1.10 15.36 1.19
N ILE A 13 1.31 14.34 2.01
CA ILE A 13 0.54 13.10 2.00
C ILE A 13 -0.93 13.35 2.36
N LEU A 14 -1.19 14.24 3.33
CA LEU A 14 -2.55 14.63 3.71
C LEU A 14 -3.31 15.29 2.54
N GLU A 15 -2.66 16.16 1.76
CA GLU A 15 -3.26 16.79 0.59
C GLU A 15 -3.73 15.74 -0.44
N ILE A 16 -2.94 14.69 -0.66
CA ILE A 16 -3.33 13.57 -1.53
C ILE A 16 -4.58 12.87 -0.98
N LEU A 17 -4.59 12.55 0.33
CA LEU A 17 -5.74 11.89 0.95
C LEU A 17 -7.02 12.73 0.84
N LEU A 18 -6.93 14.05 1.07
CA LEU A 18 -8.09 14.94 0.97
C LEU A 18 -8.65 14.99 -0.46
N ALA A 19 -7.80 14.95 -1.47
CA ALA A 19 -8.25 14.84 -2.86
C ALA A 19 -8.95 13.50 -3.12
N VAL A 20 -8.42 12.40 -2.60
CA VAL A 20 -9.05 11.07 -2.72
C VAL A 20 -10.37 11.01 -1.95
N ASP A 21 -10.44 11.56 -0.74
CA ASP A 21 -11.70 11.62 0.05
C ASP A 21 -12.79 12.37 -0.73
N LYS A 22 -12.44 13.52 -1.32
CA LYS A 22 -13.37 14.27 -2.15
C LYS A 22 -13.90 13.42 -3.31
N VAL A 23 -13.05 12.80 -4.09
CA VAL A 23 -13.43 11.91 -5.20
C VAL A 23 -14.31 10.76 -4.69
N CYS A 24 -13.94 10.12 -3.59
CA CYS A 24 -14.73 9.02 -3.02
C CYS A 24 -16.12 9.48 -2.57
N ARG A 25 -16.26 10.69 -2.01
CA ARG A 25 -17.57 11.27 -1.63
C ARG A 25 -18.41 11.59 -2.88
N GLU A 26 -17.82 12.21 -3.90
CA GLU A 26 -18.52 12.60 -5.14
C GLU A 26 -19.04 11.39 -5.93
N HIS A 27 -18.29 10.28 -5.92
CA HIS A 27 -18.63 9.07 -6.67
C HIS A 27 -19.21 7.94 -5.82
N GLY A 28 -19.48 8.17 -4.53
CA GLY A 28 -20.08 7.17 -3.64
C GLY A 28 -19.19 5.97 -3.34
N LEU A 29 -17.86 6.11 -3.44
CA LEU A 29 -16.91 5.04 -3.18
C LEU A 29 -16.66 4.87 -1.69
N ARG A 30 -16.57 3.60 -1.24
CA ARG A 30 -16.22 3.25 0.13
C ARG A 30 -14.70 3.21 0.25
N TYR A 31 -14.16 3.93 1.23
CA TYR A 31 -12.79 3.78 1.68
C TYR A 31 -12.74 3.90 3.20
N TYR A 32 -11.66 3.44 3.80
CA TYR A 32 -11.41 3.53 5.24
C TYR A 32 -9.94 3.86 5.48
N LEU A 33 -9.66 4.75 6.44
CA LEU A 33 -8.31 4.86 6.98
C LEU A 33 -7.87 3.49 7.47
N TRP A 34 -6.63 3.11 7.18
CA TRP A 34 -6.16 1.75 7.40
C TRP A 34 -4.92 1.71 8.29
N ALA A 35 -4.65 0.58 8.91
CA ALA A 35 -3.42 0.27 9.63
C ALA A 35 -2.92 1.43 10.53
N GLY A 36 -1.68 1.91 10.29
CA GLY A 36 -1.04 3.00 11.03
C GLY A 36 -1.82 4.31 10.96
N THR A 37 -2.41 4.61 9.82
CA THR A 37 -3.19 5.83 9.62
C THR A 37 -4.46 5.85 10.49
N LEU A 38 -5.18 4.72 10.57
CA LEU A 38 -6.34 4.61 11.47
C LEU A 38 -5.92 4.70 12.94
N LEU A 39 -4.82 4.04 13.30
CA LEU A 39 -4.26 4.15 14.65
C LEU A 39 -3.90 5.59 14.99
N GLY A 40 -3.29 6.32 14.06
CA GLY A 40 -3.00 7.75 14.18
C GLY A 40 -4.26 8.57 14.42
N ALA A 41 -5.32 8.36 13.60
CA ALA A 41 -6.61 9.03 13.78
C ALA A 41 -7.20 8.84 15.19
N ILE A 42 -7.18 7.61 15.70
CA ILE A 42 -7.78 7.28 17.00
C ILE A 42 -6.94 7.80 18.15
N ARG A 43 -5.62 7.54 18.14
CA ARG A 43 -4.72 7.82 19.27
C ARG A 43 -4.19 9.25 19.30
N HIS A 44 -3.88 9.81 18.12
CA HIS A 44 -3.21 11.11 17.98
C HIS A 44 -4.08 12.20 17.34
N LYS A 45 -5.26 11.85 16.82
CA LYS A 45 -6.12 12.74 16.03
C LYS A 45 -5.44 13.29 14.76
N GLY A 46 -4.46 12.56 14.25
CA GLY A 46 -3.62 12.90 13.12
C GLY A 46 -2.55 11.84 12.88
N PHE A 47 -1.46 12.22 12.26
CA PHE A 47 -0.32 11.32 12.09
C PHE A 47 0.24 10.84 13.42
N ILE A 48 0.70 9.60 13.46
CA ILE A 48 1.64 9.16 14.46
C ILE A 48 2.92 10.00 14.27
N PRO A 49 3.51 10.64 15.32
CA PRO A 49 4.57 11.65 15.15
C PRO A 49 5.81 11.22 14.37
N TRP A 50 6.08 9.92 14.32
CA TRP A 50 7.23 9.34 13.58
C TRP A 50 6.83 8.58 12.32
N ASP A 51 5.54 8.61 11.94
CA ASP A 51 5.02 7.95 10.75
C ASP A 51 5.15 8.84 9.51
N ASP A 52 5.55 8.27 8.41
CA ASP A 52 5.91 8.98 7.18
C ASP A 52 5.22 8.40 5.94
N ASP A 53 4.18 7.61 6.17
CA ASP A 53 3.28 7.06 5.15
C ASP A 53 1.81 7.22 5.54
N MET A 54 0.93 6.86 4.63
CA MET A 54 -0.51 6.86 4.86
C MET A 54 -1.17 5.76 4.05
N ASP A 55 -2.02 5.01 4.75
CA ASP A 55 -2.72 3.85 4.23
C ASP A 55 -4.23 4.08 4.24
N ILE A 56 -4.88 3.77 3.13
CA ILE A 56 -6.32 3.55 3.07
C ILE A 56 -6.62 2.17 2.52
N CYS A 57 -7.77 1.61 2.87
CA CYS A 57 -8.25 0.41 2.23
C CYS A 57 -9.63 0.63 1.59
N MET A 58 -9.93 -0.16 0.56
CA MET A 58 -11.18 -0.10 -0.17
C MET A 58 -11.71 -1.50 -0.46
N PRO A 59 -13.02 -1.75 -0.38
CA PRO A 59 -13.61 -2.94 -1.01
C PRO A 59 -13.16 -3.07 -2.45
N ARG A 60 -12.94 -4.29 -2.94
CA ARG A 60 -12.36 -4.54 -4.27
C ARG A 60 -13.04 -3.78 -5.40
N ALA A 61 -14.35 -3.74 -5.43
CA ALA A 61 -15.10 -3.05 -6.49
C ALA A 61 -14.85 -1.54 -6.49
N ASP A 62 -14.82 -0.92 -5.31
CA ASP A 62 -14.55 0.50 -5.14
C ASP A 62 -13.09 0.83 -5.51
N TYR A 63 -12.14 -0.02 -5.10
CA TYR A 63 -10.73 0.08 -5.49
C TYR A 63 -10.56 0.02 -7.01
N ASP A 64 -11.13 -1.01 -7.66
CA ASP A 64 -11.01 -1.17 -9.12
C ASP A 64 -11.65 0.02 -9.85
N THR A 65 -12.77 0.55 -9.34
CA THR A 65 -13.43 1.75 -9.88
C THR A 65 -12.55 2.99 -9.74
N LEU A 66 -12.00 3.25 -8.55
CA LEU A 66 -11.09 4.38 -8.33
C LEU A 66 -9.88 4.29 -9.27
N MET A 67 -9.21 3.13 -9.34
CA MET A 67 -8.01 2.96 -10.18
C MET A 67 -8.31 3.14 -11.67
N ALA A 68 -9.48 2.68 -12.15
CA ALA A 68 -9.88 2.81 -13.54
C ALA A 68 -10.17 4.26 -13.96
N HIS A 69 -10.77 5.06 -13.06
CA HIS A 69 -11.20 6.42 -13.33
C HIS A 69 -10.28 7.50 -12.75
N ALA A 70 -9.21 7.13 -12.06
CA ALA A 70 -8.32 8.06 -11.37
C ALA A 70 -7.81 9.18 -12.25
N LYS A 71 -7.49 8.90 -13.53
CA LYS A 71 -7.01 9.88 -14.49
C LYS A 71 -8.07 10.96 -14.81
N GLU A 72 -9.36 10.63 -14.72
CA GLU A 72 -10.47 11.52 -15.02
C GLU A 72 -10.92 12.28 -13.76
N TRP A 73 -10.92 11.60 -12.61
CA TRP A 73 -11.53 12.11 -11.39
C TRP A 73 -10.57 12.86 -10.47
N LEU A 74 -9.29 12.43 -10.43
CA LEU A 74 -8.32 13.11 -9.59
C LEU A 74 -7.86 14.42 -10.21
N PRO A 75 -7.80 15.51 -9.43
CA PRO A 75 -7.22 16.76 -9.93
C PRO A 75 -5.71 16.60 -10.12
N ALA A 76 -5.14 17.28 -11.12
CA ALA A 76 -3.69 17.40 -11.21
C ALA A 76 -3.13 18.03 -9.90
N PRO A 77 -1.97 17.60 -9.40
CA PRO A 77 -1.01 16.67 -10.02
C PRO A 77 -1.17 15.19 -9.61
N TYR A 78 -2.34 14.75 -9.12
CA TYR A 78 -2.51 13.41 -8.57
C TYR A 78 -2.79 12.36 -9.64
N GLU A 79 -2.13 11.20 -9.53
CA GLU A 79 -2.22 10.10 -10.47
C GLU A 79 -2.29 8.75 -9.73
N ALA A 80 -2.99 7.77 -10.32
CA ALA A 80 -2.98 6.41 -9.80
C ALA A 80 -1.82 5.60 -10.39
N MET A 81 -1.16 4.83 -9.52
CA MET A 81 -0.12 3.88 -9.89
C MET A 81 -0.45 2.49 -9.35
N SER A 82 -0.42 1.49 -10.21
CA SER A 82 -0.61 0.08 -9.86
C SER A 82 0.20 -0.80 -10.81
N ALA A 83 0.22 -2.11 -10.56
CA ALA A 83 0.88 -3.05 -11.46
C ALA A 83 0.25 -3.10 -12.87
N GLU A 84 -1.02 -2.71 -13.00
CA GLU A 84 -1.73 -2.62 -14.26
C GLU A 84 -1.34 -1.36 -15.06
N THR A 85 -1.10 -0.25 -14.38
CA THR A 85 -0.74 1.03 -15.02
C THR A 85 0.76 1.20 -15.21
N ASN A 86 1.58 0.57 -14.35
CA ASN A 86 3.05 0.63 -14.43
C ASN A 86 3.65 -0.77 -14.30
N GLY A 87 4.08 -1.34 -15.44
CA GLY A 87 4.67 -2.68 -15.53
C GLY A 87 5.98 -2.89 -14.75
N LYS A 88 6.51 -1.86 -14.08
CA LYS A 88 7.67 -1.94 -13.19
C LYS A 88 7.30 -1.83 -11.71
N TYR A 89 6.03 -1.52 -11.40
CA TYR A 89 5.56 -1.39 -10.03
C TYR A 89 5.42 -2.77 -9.34
N PRO A 90 6.07 -3.00 -8.19
CA PRO A 90 6.12 -4.33 -7.57
C PRO A 90 4.93 -4.63 -6.66
N GLY A 91 4.14 -3.63 -6.26
CA GLY A 91 3.06 -3.80 -5.28
C GLY A 91 1.90 -4.64 -5.81
N SER A 92 1.18 -5.29 -4.90
CA SER A 92 -0.09 -5.97 -5.14
C SER A 92 -1.31 -5.08 -4.83
N PHE A 93 -1.05 -3.84 -4.42
CA PHE A 93 -2.00 -2.78 -4.11
C PHE A 93 -1.67 -1.54 -4.98
N GLY A 94 -2.50 -0.52 -4.92
CA GLY A 94 -2.27 0.71 -5.67
C GLY A 94 -1.70 1.84 -4.82
N LYS A 95 -1.27 2.89 -5.49
CA LYS A 95 -0.88 4.17 -4.88
C LYS A 95 -1.62 5.30 -5.58
N ILE A 96 -1.94 6.36 -4.84
CA ILE A 96 -2.21 7.67 -5.44
C ILE A 96 -1.00 8.53 -5.15
N ILE A 97 -0.40 9.05 -6.20
CA ILE A 97 0.87 9.76 -6.16
C ILE A 97 0.71 11.23 -6.56
N ASP A 98 1.58 12.06 -6.04
CA ASP A 98 1.75 13.44 -6.49
C ASP A 98 2.85 13.51 -7.54
N SER A 99 2.46 13.64 -8.81
CA SER A 99 3.39 13.63 -9.96
C SER A 99 4.30 14.86 -10.05
N SER A 100 4.02 15.91 -9.28
CA SER A 100 4.87 17.10 -9.18
C SER A 100 6.08 16.94 -8.26
N THR A 101 6.19 15.80 -7.59
CA THR A 101 7.25 15.46 -6.64
C THR A 101 8.03 14.23 -7.09
N THR A 102 9.15 13.94 -6.42
CA THR A 102 9.90 12.69 -6.60
C THR A 102 10.12 12.01 -5.26
N LEU A 103 9.66 10.76 -5.13
CA LEU A 103 9.97 9.90 -4.00
C LEU A 103 10.39 8.52 -4.51
N ILE A 104 11.59 8.08 -4.13
CA ILE A 104 12.11 6.77 -4.47
C ILE A 104 12.27 5.97 -3.19
N GLU A 105 11.41 4.98 -2.99
CA GLU A 105 11.42 4.18 -1.75
C GLU A 105 12.70 3.35 -1.61
N ARG A 106 13.10 2.68 -2.66
CA ARG A 106 14.24 1.75 -2.66
C ARG A 106 15.08 1.92 -3.94
N ALA A 107 16.39 2.01 -3.76
CA ALA A 107 17.33 2.15 -4.89
C ALA A 107 17.24 1.03 -5.94
N HIS A 108 16.76 -0.16 -5.56
CA HIS A 108 16.66 -1.31 -6.45
C HIS A 108 15.33 -1.44 -7.18
N TYR A 109 14.34 -0.60 -6.87
CA TYR A 109 13.09 -0.56 -7.62
C TYR A 109 13.26 0.23 -8.92
N ALA A 110 12.85 -0.37 -10.04
CA ALA A 110 13.03 0.21 -11.37
C ALA A 110 11.95 1.24 -11.75
N TYR A 111 10.93 1.43 -10.91
CA TYR A 111 9.92 2.47 -11.13
C TYR A 111 10.33 3.79 -10.46
N LEU A 112 9.80 4.88 -10.98
CA LEU A 112 9.85 6.21 -10.39
C LEU A 112 8.46 6.58 -9.91
N SER A 113 8.37 7.35 -8.83
CA SER A 113 7.13 7.77 -8.21
C SER A 113 7.31 9.15 -7.56
N GLY A 114 6.19 9.83 -7.33
CA GLY A 114 6.11 10.97 -6.42
C GLY A 114 5.79 10.56 -4.99
N ILE A 115 5.55 11.54 -4.11
CA ILE A 115 4.98 11.33 -2.77
C ILE A 115 3.60 10.69 -2.95
N TYR A 116 3.19 9.79 -2.05
CA TYR A 116 2.03 8.92 -2.26
C TYR A 116 1.27 8.59 -0.99
N ILE A 117 0.06 8.06 -1.18
CA ILE A 117 -0.67 7.24 -0.22
C ILE A 117 -0.83 5.83 -0.78
N ASP A 118 -0.84 4.83 0.09
CA ASP A 118 -1.11 3.44 -0.28
C ASP A 118 -2.61 3.14 -0.23
N VAL A 119 -3.10 2.44 -1.26
CA VAL A 119 -4.51 2.07 -1.42
C VAL A 119 -4.60 0.56 -1.49
N PHE A 120 -5.04 -0.08 -0.40
CA PHE A 120 -5.12 -1.53 -0.27
C PHE A 120 -6.49 -2.04 -0.71
N PRO A 121 -6.56 -2.93 -1.72
CA PRO A 121 -7.80 -3.61 -2.03
C PRO A 121 -8.10 -4.67 -0.96
N ILE A 122 -9.34 -4.70 -0.49
CA ILE A 122 -9.83 -5.73 0.42
C ILE A 122 -10.64 -6.75 -0.37
N ASP A 123 -10.23 -8.00 -0.29
CA ASP A 123 -10.79 -9.11 -1.06
C ASP A 123 -11.46 -10.15 -0.18
N GLY A 124 -12.42 -10.88 -0.76
CA GLY A 124 -13.08 -12.01 -0.07
C GLY A 124 -12.13 -13.18 0.16
N VAL A 125 -12.30 -13.89 1.27
CA VAL A 125 -11.55 -15.12 1.57
C VAL A 125 -12.47 -16.22 2.11
N PRO A 126 -12.08 -17.52 1.97
CA PRO A 126 -12.86 -18.62 2.49
C PRO A 126 -13.03 -18.55 4.01
N GLN A 127 -14.21 -18.91 4.53
CA GLN A 127 -14.46 -19.00 5.98
C GLN A 127 -13.58 -20.05 6.66
N ARG A 128 -13.42 -21.23 6.02
CA ARG A 128 -12.66 -22.36 6.61
C ARG A 128 -11.15 -22.08 6.55
N ALA A 129 -10.47 -22.09 7.69
CA ALA A 129 -9.05 -21.81 7.82
C ALA A 129 -8.15 -22.73 6.95
N CYS A 130 -8.50 -24.01 6.83
CA CYS A 130 -7.76 -24.95 5.97
C CYS A 130 -7.79 -24.55 4.49
N ARG A 131 -8.92 -23.98 4.01
CA ARG A 131 -9.04 -23.51 2.63
C ARG A 131 -8.30 -22.21 2.34
N ARG A 132 -7.94 -21.42 3.36
CA ARG A 132 -7.16 -20.18 3.23
C ARG A 132 -5.66 -20.42 3.09
N ARG A 133 -5.12 -21.45 3.74
CA ARG A 133 -3.67 -21.70 3.82
C ARG A 133 -3.00 -21.78 2.45
N LEU A 134 -3.56 -22.54 1.52
CA LEU A 134 -2.95 -22.74 0.20
C LEU A 134 -2.99 -21.46 -0.68
N PRO A 135 -4.11 -20.72 -0.83
CA PRO A 135 -4.13 -19.44 -1.54
C PRO A 135 -3.11 -18.44 -0.99
N PHE A 136 -3.05 -18.28 0.34
CA PHE A 136 -2.08 -17.35 0.96
C PHE A 136 -0.63 -17.81 0.78
N ALA A 137 -0.33 -19.10 0.94
CA ALA A 137 1.00 -19.64 0.68
C ALA A 137 1.44 -19.41 -0.78
N ARG A 138 0.50 -19.57 -1.74
CA ARG A 138 0.78 -19.25 -3.16
C ARG A 138 0.98 -17.76 -3.38
N PHE A 139 0.18 -16.91 -2.75
CA PHE A 139 0.34 -15.46 -2.83
C PHE A 139 1.72 -15.04 -2.30
N GLU A 140 2.10 -15.48 -1.12
CA GLU A 140 3.42 -15.21 -0.52
C GLU A 140 4.57 -15.75 -1.39
N PHE A 141 4.40 -16.90 -2.02
CA PHE A 141 5.39 -17.44 -2.96
C PHE A 141 5.58 -16.51 -4.15
N TYR A 142 4.49 -16.06 -4.80
CA TYR A 142 4.59 -15.14 -5.94
C TYR A 142 5.05 -13.74 -5.53
N LYS A 143 4.67 -13.24 -4.35
CA LYS A 143 5.19 -11.98 -3.78
C LYS A 143 6.71 -12.04 -3.60
N ARG A 144 7.25 -13.18 -3.15
CA ARG A 144 8.71 -13.41 -3.10
C ARG A 144 9.36 -13.46 -4.48
N ILE A 145 8.69 -14.00 -5.49
CA ILE A 145 9.20 -13.96 -6.87
C ILE A 145 9.30 -12.50 -7.34
N VAL A 146 8.27 -11.66 -7.12
CA VAL A 146 8.35 -10.22 -7.42
C VAL A 146 9.58 -9.59 -6.75
N TYR A 147 9.80 -9.86 -5.48
CA TYR A 147 11.01 -9.37 -4.79
C TYR A 147 12.31 -9.79 -5.49
N PHE A 148 12.43 -11.06 -5.94
CA PHE A 148 13.63 -11.52 -6.64
C PHE A 148 13.75 -10.95 -8.05
N LEU A 149 12.65 -10.66 -8.73
CA LEU A 149 12.67 -9.99 -10.04
C LEU A 149 13.24 -8.57 -9.94
N HIS A 150 12.97 -7.86 -8.85
CA HIS A 150 13.44 -6.48 -8.62
C HIS A 150 14.81 -6.41 -7.92
N ARG A 151 15.21 -7.45 -7.18
CA ARG A 151 16.49 -7.45 -6.46
C ARG A 151 17.67 -7.49 -7.44
N ASP A 152 18.71 -6.68 -7.21
CA ASP A 152 19.99 -6.84 -7.92
C ASP A 152 20.58 -8.23 -7.59
N PRO A 153 20.72 -9.13 -8.59
CA PRO A 153 21.25 -10.48 -8.36
C PRO A 153 22.69 -10.47 -7.85
N TYR A 154 23.45 -9.40 -8.13
CA TYR A 154 24.87 -9.29 -7.79
C TYR A 154 25.15 -8.38 -6.59
N LYS A 155 24.12 -7.97 -5.83
CA LYS A 155 24.29 -7.14 -4.62
C LYS A 155 25.34 -7.67 -3.64
N HIS A 156 25.49 -9.00 -3.55
CA HIS A 156 26.44 -9.69 -2.68
C HIS A 156 27.53 -10.43 -3.47
N GLY A 157 27.85 -9.95 -4.70
CA GLY A 157 28.82 -10.57 -5.60
C GLY A 157 28.25 -11.72 -6.44
N ARG A 158 29.12 -12.33 -7.25
CA ARG A 158 28.79 -13.51 -8.05
C ARG A 158 28.93 -14.78 -7.22
N GLY A 159 27.84 -15.51 -7.00
CA GLY A 159 27.84 -16.72 -6.19
C GLY A 159 26.44 -17.31 -6.01
N PRO A 160 26.24 -18.27 -5.09
CA PRO A 160 24.95 -18.93 -4.87
C PRO A 160 23.81 -17.98 -4.58
N SER A 161 24.07 -16.84 -3.93
CA SER A 161 23.07 -15.81 -3.63
C SER A 161 22.50 -15.12 -4.86
N SER A 162 23.21 -15.17 -6.01
CA SER A 162 22.74 -14.61 -7.28
C SER A 162 21.89 -15.60 -8.08
N TRP A 163 21.98 -16.90 -7.82
CA TRP A 163 21.34 -17.93 -8.64
C TRP A 163 19.80 -17.86 -8.57
N LEU A 164 19.25 -17.68 -7.38
CA LEU A 164 17.81 -17.64 -7.21
C LEU A 164 17.14 -16.43 -7.91
N PRO A 165 17.63 -15.18 -7.76
CA PRO A 165 17.14 -14.06 -8.57
C PRO A 165 17.27 -14.28 -10.07
N LEU A 166 18.40 -14.83 -10.55
CA LEU A 166 18.60 -15.11 -11.98
C LEU A 166 17.65 -16.19 -12.48
N LEU A 167 17.42 -17.26 -11.70
CA LEU A 167 16.45 -18.29 -12.04
C LEU A 167 15.04 -17.73 -12.10
N CYS A 168 14.64 -16.90 -11.12
CA CYS A 168 13.34 -16.24 -11.13
C CYS A 168 13.16 -15.40 -12.40
N ARG A 169 14.15 -14.60 -12.80
CA ARG A 169 14.11 -13.79 -14.04
C ARG A 169 14.01 -14.63 -15.31
N LYS A 170 14.62 -15.83 -15.31
CA LYS A 170 14.53 -16.76 -16.45
C LYS A 170 13.15 -17.43 -16.55
N CYS A 171 12.53 -17.76 -15.42
CA CYS A 171 11.32 -18.57 -15.36
C CYS A 171 10.02 -17.76 -15.29
N PHE A 172 10.08 -16.49 -14.85
CA PHE A 172 8.91 -15.67 -14.57
C PHE A 172 9.03 -14.29 -15.20
N SER A 173 7.95 -13.83 -15.83
CA SER A 173 7.81 -12.42 -16.21
C SER A 173 7.10 -11.64 -15.11
N HIS A 174 7.46 -10.37 -14.91
CA HIS A 174 6.82 -9.50 -13.94
C HIS A 174 5.30 -9.44 -14.16
N ALA A 175 4.85 -9.18 -15.39
CA ALA A 175 3.42 -9.12 -15.73
C ALA A 175 2.68 -10.42 -15.43
N GLY A 176 3.27 -11.60 -15.74
CA GLY A 176 2.66 -12.90 -15.46
C GLY A 176 2.51 -13.17 -13.96
N VAL A 177 3.49 -12.74 -13.16
CA VAL A 177 3.41 -12.87 -11.69
C VAL A 177 2.35 -11.94 -11.12
N GLN A 178 2.31 -10.67 -11.54
CA GLN A 178 1.29 -9.71 -11.10
C GLN A 178 -0.13 -10.18 -11.46
N GLN A 179 -0.33 -10.68 -12.68
CA GLN A 179 -1.61 -11.27 -13.09
C GLN A 179 -1.99 -12.47 -12.21
N THR A 180 -1.02 -13.28 -11.79
CA THR A 180 -1.27 -14.43 -10.90
C THR A 180 -1.65 -13.97 -9.49
N LEU A 181 -0.95 -12.96 -8.94
CA LEU A 181 -1.30 -12.34 -7.66
C LEU A 181 -2.73 -11.79 -7.70
N ARG A 182 -3.08 -11.01 -8.74
CA ARG A 182 -4.43 -10.48 -8.91
C ARG A 182 -5.49 -11.59 -8.99
N ARG A 183 -5.25 -12.66 -9.75
CA ARG A 183 -6.18 -13.82 -9.81
C ARG A 183 -6.37 -14.51 -8.46
N LEU A 184 -5.33 -14.59 -7.64
CA LEU A 184 -5.42 -15.16 -6.29
C LEU A 184 -6.28 -14.29 -5.38
N MET A 185 -6.13 -12.97 -5.43
CA MET A 185 -6.93 -12.00 -4.67
C MET A 185 -8.40 -12.03 -5.10
N LEU A 186 -8.68 -12.00 -6.40
CA LEU A 186 -10.04 -11.98 -6.97
C LEU A 186 -10.79 -13.33 -6.90
N LYS A 187 -10.18 -14.37 -6.33
CA LYS A 187 -10.78 -15.71 -6.34
C LYS A 187 -12.12 -15.80 -5.60
N TYR A 188 -12.33 -14.97 -4.60
CA TYR A 188 -13.55 -14.92 -3.81
C TYR A 188 -14.09 -13.50 -3.82
N ASN A 189 -15.37 -13.36 -4.17
CA ASN A 189 -16.02 -12.07 -4.24
C ASN A 189 -16.13 -11.45 -2.83
N TYR A 190 -15.77 -10.19 -2.72
CA TYR A 190 -15.88 -9.40 -1.49
C TYR A 190 -17.32 -9.34 -0.98
N GLU A 191 -18.30 -9.12 -1.89
CA GLU A 191 -19.69 -8.89 -1.47
C GLU A 191 -20.32 -10.15 -0.85
N ASP A 192 -19.96 -11.33 -1.34
CA ASP A 192 -20.49 -12.62 -0.84
C ASP A 192 -19.71 -13.16 0.37
N ALA A 193 -18.55 -12.57 0.69
CA ALA A 193 -17.68 -13.06 1.73
C ALA A 193 -18.08 -12.54 3.12
N GLN A 194 -18.00 -13.39 4.15
CA GLN A 194 -18.09 -13.00 5.55
C GLN A 194 -16.72 -12.63 6.14
N LEU A 195 -15.66 -13.25 5.62
CA LEU A 195 -14.28 -12.94 5.94
C LEU A 195 -13.62 -12.32 4.72
N VAL A 196 -12.83 -11.30 4.98
CA VAL A 196 -12.08 -10.56 3.97
C VAL A 196 -10.63 -10.43 4.40
N ALA A 197 -9.77 -10.02 3.49
CA ALA A 197 -8.35 -9.84 3.79
C ALA A 197 -7.74 -8.67 3.03
N ASP A 198 -6.82 -8.01 3.71
CA ASP A 198 -5.67 -7.37 3.11
C ASP A 198 -4.63 -8.47 2.83
N TYR A 199 -4.45 -8.83 1.58
CA TYR A 199 -3.53 -9.89 1.19
C TYR A 199 -2.06 -9.53 1.46
N ASP A 200 -1.72 -8.24 1.51
CA ASP A 200 -0.35 -7.81 1.77
C ASP A 200 0.12 -8.16 3.19
N ASP A 201 -0.79 -8.15 4.15
CA ASP A 201 -0.59 -8.59 5.54
C ASP A 201 -0.60 -10.14 5.69
N GLY A 202 -0.84 -10.88 4.62
CA GLY A 202 -0.91 -12.34 4.63
C GLY A 202 -2.08 -12.86 5.48
N LEU A 203 -1.89 -14.02 6.14
CA LEU A 203 -2.94 -14.61 6.99
C LEU A 203 -3.34 -13.74 8.19
N LYS A 204 -2.48 -12.84 8.64
CA LYS A 204 -2.76 -11.89 9.71
C LYS A 204 -3.73 -10.80 9.26
N GLY A 205 -3.73 -10.49 7.95
CA GLY A 205 -4.64 -9.54 7.33
C GLY A 205 -6.08 -10.06 7.15
N VAL A 206 -6.40 -11.28 7.63
CA VAL A 206 -7.77 -11.83 7.56
C VAL A 206 -8.61 -11.34 8.73
N PHE A 207 -9.78 -10.79 8.42
CA PHE A 207 -10.70 -10.29 9.43
C PHE A 207 -12.17 -10.45 8.99
N SER A 208 -13.11 -10.25 9.91
CA SER A 208 -14.53 -10.24 9.59
C SER A 208 -14.90 -8.99 8.79
N LYS A 209 -15.60 -9.16 7.65
CA LYS A 209 -16.13 -8.02 6.87
C LYS A 209 -16.99 -7.08 7.71
N ALA A 210 -17.68 -7.60 8.72
CA ALA A 210 -18.47 -6.79 9.64
C ALA A 210 -17.67 -5.77 10.45
N LEU A 211 -16.32 -5.90 10.56
CA LEU A 211 -15.48 -4.89 11.19
C LEU A 211 -15.41 -3.60 10.38
N LEU A 212 -15.44 -3.71 9.03
CA LEU A 212 -15.46 -2.53 8.16
C LEU A 212 -16.78 -1.77 8.35
N GLY A 213 -17.91 -2.45 8.16
CA GLY A 213 -19.26 -1.88 8.30
C GLY A 213 -19.48 -0.63 7.46
N GLU A 214 -20.44 0.18 7.87
CA GLU A 214 -20.55 1.57 7.41
C GLU A 214 -19.41 2.40 8.02
N SER A 215 -18.83 3.31 7.23
CA SER A 215 -17.71 4.11 7.71
C SER A 215 -18.11 4.99 8.91
N THR A 216 -17.26 5.00 9.92
CA THR A 216 -17.42 5.87 11.09
C THR A 216 -16.58 7.13 10.89
N PRO A 217 -17.14 8.34 11.11
CA PRO A 217 -16.34 9.56 11.04
C PRO A 217 -15.24 9.56 12.10
N VAL A 218 -14.03 9.86 11.72
CA VAL A 218 -12.88 10.01 12.60
C VAL A 218 -12.14 11.31 12.30
N SER A 219 -11.65 11.98 13.36
CA SER A 219 -10.85 13.18 13.19
C SER A 219 -9.40 12.82 12.83
N PHE A 220 -8.86 13.45 11.79
CA PHE A 220 -7.47 13.33 11.38
C PHE A 220 -6.95 14.69 10.90
N GLU A 221 -5.96 15.27 11.57
CA GLU A 221 -5.37 16.59 11.25
C GLU A 221 -6.43 17.70 11.09
N GLY A 222 -7.48 17.69 11.91
CA GLY A 222 -8.57 18.66 11.82
C GLY A 222 -9.62 18.39 10.76
N HIS A 223 -9.49 17.34 9.97
CA HIS A 223 -10.46 16.90 8.98
C HIS A 223 -11.27 15.72 9.49
N GLU A 224 -12.52 15.60 9.01
CA GLU A 224 -13.37 14.44 9.25
C GLU A 224 -13.23 13.46 8.08
N LEU A 225 -12.65 12.29 8.35
CA LEU A 225 -12.39 11.23 7.40
C LEU A 225 -13.12 9.93 7.78
N LYS A 226 -13.05 8.92 6.91
CA LYS A 226 -13.79 7.67 7.06
C LYS A 226 -12.95 6.60 7.78
N GLY A 227 -13.30 6.26 8.99
CA GLY A 227 -12.71 5.17 9.77
C GLY A 227 -13.51 3.87 9.64
N VAL A 228 -12.91 2.77 10.08
CA VAL A 228 -13.53 1.45 10.18
C VAL A 228 -14.62 1.47 11.27
N ALA A 229 -15.79 0.89 11.01
CA ALA A 229 -16.93 0.93 11.95
C ALA A 229 -16.59 0.35 13.32
N GLN A 230 -15.89 -0.78 13.38
CA GLN A 230 -15.45 -1.41 14.62
C GLN A 230 -13.93 -1.24 14.81
N TYR A 231 -13.45 0.01 14.76
CA TYR A 231 -12.03 0.32 14.79
C TYR A 231 -11.31 -0.23 16.03
N ASP A 232 -11.95 -0.22 17.19
CA ASP A 232 -11.35 -0.75 18.41
C ASP A 232 -11.03 -2.26 18.29
N ARG A 233 -11.97 -3.05 17.79
CA ARG A 233 -11.75 -4.48 17.54
C ARG A 233 -10.68 -4.73 16.48
N TYR A 234 -10.69 -3.94 15.40
CA TYR A 234 -9.70 -4.05 14.33
C TYR A 234 -8.29 -3.72 14.85
N LEU A 235 -8.14 -2.58 15.54
CA LEU A 235 -6.84 -2.13 16.08
C LEU A 235 -6.33 -3.08 17.15
N THR A 236 -7.21 -3.57 18.04
CA THR A 236 -6.85 -4.59 19.04
C THR A 236 -6.37 -5.89 18.37
N GLN A 237 -7.07 -6.36 17.32
CA GLN A 237 -6.65 -7.56 16.58
C GLN A 237 -5.28 -7.37 15.90
N LYS A 238 -5.01 -6.18 15.35
CA LYS A 238 -3.78 -5.90 14.59
C LYS A 238 -2.58 -5.56 15.47
N TYR A 239 -2.79 -4.78 16.54
CA TYR A 239 -1.72 -4.17 17.34
C TYR A 239 -1.75 -4.55 18.84
N GLY A 240 -2.77 -5.28 19.32
CA GLY A 240 -2.95 -5.56 20.75
C GLY A 240 -3.36 -4.33 21.52
N ASP A 241 -2.65 -3.98 22.59
CA ASP A 241 -2.87 -2.73 23.34
C ASP A 241 -2.36 -1.53 22.53
N TYR A 242 -3.15 -1.14 21.52
CA TYR A 242 -2.77 -0.12 20.53
C TYR A 242 -2.73 1.30 21.11
N MET A 243 -3.32 1.54 22.30
CA MET A 243 -3.24 2.84 22.96
C MET A 243 -1.89 3.06 23.62
N GLN A 244 -1.13 1.99 23.92
CA GLN A 244 0.21 2.10 24.47
C GLN A 244 1.18 2.61 23.39
N ILE A 245 1.89 3.71 23.71
CA ILE A 245 2.92 4.24 22.82
C ILE A 245 4.16 3.34 22.93
N PRO A 246 4.70 2.82 21.79
CA PRO A 246 5.89 1.98 21.83
C PRO A 246 7.13 2.80 22.26
N ALA A 247 8.08 2.12 22.89
CA ALA A 247 9.36 2.73 23.24
C ALA A 247 10.08 3.31 22.01
N THR A 248 10.85 4.37 22.19
CA THR A 248 11.48 5.14 21.09
C THR A 248 12.31 4.28 20.15
N ASN A 249 12.97 3.22 20.65
CA ASN A 249 13.74 2.30 19.83
C ASN A 249 12.86 1.38 18.93
N HIS A 250 11.56 1.35 19.14
CA HIS A 250 10.59 0.63 18.30
C HIS A 250 9.82 1.58 17.34
N GLN A 251 10.02 2.89 17.47
CA GLN A 251 9.45 3.89 16.57
C GLN A 251 10.28 3.90 15.28
N ARG A 252 9.66 3.54 14.18
CA ARG A 252 10.36 3.37 12.90
C ARG A 252 9.78 4.33 11.87
N GLN A 253 10.64 4.71 10.92
CA GLN A 253 10.33 5.48 9.73
C GLN A 253 10.81 4.71 8.51
N HIS A 254 10.26 5.04 7.36
CA HIS A 254 10.79 4.55 6.10
C HIS A 254 12.11 5.28 5.78
N ASN A 255 13.10 4.53 5.32
CA ASN A 255 14.34 5.11 4.80
C ASN A 255 14.21 5.23 3.28
N PHE A 256 13.61 6.31 2.79
CA PHE A 256 13.55 6.59 1.38
C PHE A 256 14.94 6.79 0.79
N TYR A 257 15.13 6.29 -0.43
CA TYR A 257 16.39 6.48 -1.15
C TYR A 257 16.55 7.92 -1.62
N TYR A 258 15.45 8.56 -2.06
CA TYR A 258 15.44 9.95 -2.54
C TYR A 258 14.06 10.57 -2.30
N LEU A 259 14.03 11.85 -1.95
CA LEU A 259 12.84 12.65 -1.78
C LEU A 259 13.10 14.08 -2.24
N ASP A 260 12.24 14.59 -3.12
CA ASP A 260 12.21 15.97 -3.58
C ASP A 260 10.77 16.44 -3.73
N TYR A 261 10.43 17.54 -3.07
CA TYR A 261 9.06 18.08 -3.03
C TYR A 261 8.72 18.92 -4.26
N ASN A 262 9.70 19.34 -5.05
CA ASN A 262 9.55 20.35 -6.12
C ASN A 262 9.97 19.83 -7.49
N GLN A 263 10.51 18.62 -7.57
CA GLN A 263 10.91 17.99 -8.82
C GLN A 263 9.91 16.91 -9.23
N PRO A 264 9.21 17.05 -10.38
CA PRO A 264 8.40 15.99 -10.93
C PRO A 264 9.20 14.69 -11.14
N TYR A 265 8.66 13.56 -10.75
CA TYR A 265 9.36 12.28 -10.91
C TYR A 265 9.66 11.94 -12.38
N SER A 266 8.88 12.47 -13.32
CA SER A 266 9.11 12.34 -14.77
C SER A 266 10.37 13.05 -15.26
N GLU A 267 10.82 14.08 -14.55
CA GLU A 267 12.01 14.87 -14.86
C GLU A 267 13.25 14.38 -14.10
N TYR A 268 13.08 13.46 -13.16
CA TYR A 268 14.18 12.91 -12.40
C TYR A 268 15.15 12.14 -13.30
N LYS A 269 16.39 12.62 -13.39
CA LYS A 269 17.47 11.95 -14.15
C LYS A 269 18.00 10.77 -13.34
N ASP A 270 17.41 9.61 -13.56
CA ASP A 270 17.76 8.40 -12.84
C ASP A 270 19.18 7.94 -13.13
N GLN A 271 20.08 8.11 -12.16
CA GLN A 271 21.47 7.65 -12.23
C GLN A 271 21.66 6.25 -11.66
N ARG A 272 20.59 5.64 -11.15
CA ARG A 272 20.64 4.28 -10.59
C ARG A 272 20.94 3.27 -11.70
N LYS A 273 21.88 2.37 -11.44
CA LYS A 273 22.20 1.29 -12.39
C LYS A 273 21.27 0.10 -12.15
N PHE A 274 20.20 -0.01 -12.95
CA PHE A 274 19.38 -1.22 -12.97
C PHE A 274 20.01 -2.26 -13.88
N ARG A 275 20.36 -3.40 -13.30
CA ARG A 275 20.69 -4.61 -14.06
C ARG A 275 19.42 -5.48 -14.10
N LEU A 276 18.45 -5.05 -14.90
CA LEU A 276 17.27 -5.84 -15.21
C LEU A 276 17.62 -6.97 -16.16
#